data_d98cdca94a9898579bbca5b4735a6a6e
#
_entry.id   d98cdca94a9898579bbca5b4735a6a6e
#
_cell.length_a   1.000
_cell.length_b   1.000
_cell.length_c   1.000
_cell.angle_alpha   90.00
_cell.angle_beta   90.00
_cell.angle_gamma   90.00
#
_symmetry.space_group_name_H-M   'P 1'
#
loop_
_entity.id
_entity.type
_entity.pdbx_description
1 polymer ?
#
loop_
_entity_poly.entity_id
_entity_poly.type
_entity_poly.pdbx_seq_one_letter_code
_entity_poly.pdbx_strand_id
1 'polypeptide(L)' 'VLDVCEAKFVAGEFAVDKEYHLVLVRRKELIGELVSKRTTIRNVLICTNGLKKNEYRWDFAAVVTLDDLFTA' A
#
# COMPACT_ATOMS: atom_id res chain seq x y z
N VAL A 1 -13.63 1.66 7.98
CA VAL A 1 -12.38 1.30 7.26
C VAL A 1 -11.65 2.57 6.89
N LEU A 2 -10.36 2.63 7.21
CA LEU A 2 -9.47 3.72 6.84
C LEU A 2 -8.47 3.22 5.80
N ASP A 3 -8.50 3.80 4.60
CA ASP A 3 -7.56 3.47 3.55
C ASP A 3 -6.41 4.48 3.56
N VAL A 4 -5.18 3.98 3.70
CA VAL A 4 -3.98 4.79 3.60
C VAL A 4 -3.39 4.57 2.22
N CYS A 5 -3.46 5.60 1.38
CA CYS A 5 -3.01 5.50 0.00
C CYS A 5 -1.55 5.93 -0.14
N GLU A 6 -0.78 5.15 -0.89
CA GLU A 6 0.62 5.43 -1.21
C GLU A 6 0.77 5.44 -2.73
N ALA A 7 1.35 6.49 -3.27
CA ALA A 7 1.58 6.61 -4.71
C ALA A 7 3.06 6.41 -5.03
N LYS A 8 3.36 5.45 -5.90
CA LYS A 8 4.73 5.12 -6.33
C LYS A 8 4.78 4.98 -7.85
N PHE A 9 5.39 5.94 -8.50
CA PHE A 9 5.50 5.97 -9.96
C PHE A 9 6.93 5.63 -10.38
N VAL A 10 7.14 4.36 -10.70
CA VAL A 10 8.46 3.83 -11.08
C VAL A 10 8.38 3.17 -12.45
N ALA A 11 9.54 2.99 -13.10
CA ALA A 11 9.61 2.48 -14.47
C ALA A 11 9.18 1.02 -14.62
N GLY A 12 9.31 0.20 -13.62
CA GLY A 12 8.87 -1.19 -13.64
C GLY A 12 7.83 -1.44 -12.56
N GLU A 13 7.67 -2.69 -12.17
CA GLU A 13 6.84 -3.01 -11.03
C GLU A 13 7.49 -2.47 -9.75
N PHE A 14 6.67 -1.93 -8.85
CA PHE A 14 7.17 -1.50 -7.55
C PHE A 14 7.39 -2.72 -6.66
N ALA A 15 8.55 -2.81 -6.03
CA ALA A 15 8.87 -3.89 -5.11
C ALA A 15 8.98 -3.36 -3.68
N VAL A 16 8.30 -4.02 -2.76
CA VAL A 16 8.44 -3.73 -1.32
C VAL A 16 9.66 -4.50 -0.82
N ASP A 17 10.66 -3.78 -0.30
CA ASP A 17 11.78 -4.39 0.39
C ASP A 17 11.53 -4.46 1.89
N LYS A 18 12.47 -5.05 2.63
CA LYS A 18 12.33 -5.20 4.07
C LYS A 18 12.25 -3.87 4.80
N GLU A 19 13.05 -2.89 4.39
CA GLU A 19 13.05 -1.57 5.02
C GLU A 19 11.71 -0.86 4.83
N TYR A 20 11.18 -0.91 3.62
CA TYR A 20 9.88 -0.31 3.31
C TYR A 20 8.75 -1.03 4.06
N HIS A 21 8.83 -2.35 4.13
CA HIS A 21 7.88 -3.17 4.91
C HIS A 21 7.82 -2.69 6.36
N LEU A 22 8.98 -2.47 6.99
CA LEU A 22 9.04 -2.00 8.38
C LEU A 22 8.46 -0.60 8.53
N VAL A 23 8.67 0.28 7.55
CA VAL A 23 8.05 1.61 7.53
C VAL A 23 6.52 1.50 7.50
N LEU A 24 5.99 0.62 6.66
CA LEU A 24 4.54 0.41 6.55
C LEU A 24 3.95 -0.13 7.85
N VAL A 25 4.61 -1.09 8.47
CA VAL A 25 4.18 -1.68 9.75
C VAL A 25 4.14 -0.61 10.84
N ARG A 26 5.22 0.19 10.96
CA ARG A 26 5.30 1.24 11.98
C ARG A 26 4.25 2.31 11.76
N ARG A 27 4.05 2.74 10.50
CA ARG A 27 3.03 3.74 10.17
C ARG A 27 1.64 3.26 10.55
N LYS A 28 1.33 1.99 10.27
CA LYS A 28 0.04 1.39 10.62
C LYS A 28 -0.17 1.35 12.14
N GLU A 29 0.87 1.06 12.91
CA GLU A 29 0.82 1.09 14.37
C GLU A 29 0.52 2.49 14.89
N LEU A 30 1.22 3.51 14.35
CA LEU A 30 1.03 4.90 14.76
C LEU A 30 -0.37 5.40 14.44
N ILE A 31 -0.88 5.08 13.27
CA ILE A 31 -2.26 5.43 12.88
C ILE A 31 -3.26 4.71 13.78
N GLY A 32 -2.99 3.45 14.11
CA GLY A 32 -3.85 2.65 14.98
C GLY A 32 -4.02 3.25 16.37
N GLU A 33 -3.02 3.99 16.86
CA GLU A 33 -3.12 4.69 18.15
C GLU A 33 -4.04 5.90 18.09
N LEU A 34 -4.23 6.48 16.90
CA LEU A 34 -4.99 7.70 16.70
C LEU A 34 -6.46 7.48 16.34
N VAL A 35 -6.82 6.25 15.96
CA VAL A 35 -8.16 5.93 15.50
C VAL A 35 -8.84 4.93 16.45
N SER A 36 -10.16 4.79 16.27
CA SER A 36 -10.95 3.84 17.06
C SER A 36 -10.44 2.41 16.87
N LYS A 37 -10.45 1.62 17.93
CA LYS A 37 -10.10 0.19 17.87
C LYS A 37 -11.00 -0.61 16.92
N ARG A 38 -12.15 -0.06 16.56
CA ARG A 38 -13.08 -0.68 15.60
C ARG A 38 -12.74 -0.34 14.16
N THR A 39 -11.78 0.58 13.95
CA THR A 39 -11.39 1.00 12.60
C THR A 39 -10.37 0.02 12.03
N THR A 40 -10.69 -0.54 10.87
CA THR A 40 -9.74 -1.35 10.10
C THR A 40 -8.90 -0.43 9.23
N ILE A 41 -7.58 -0.56 9.31
CA ILE A 41 -6.64 0.23 8.52
C ILE A 41 -6.14 -0.64 7.37
N ARG A 42 -6.25 -0.13 6.14
CA ARG A 42 -5.75 -0.81 4.94
C ARG A 42 -4.77 0.08 4.21
N ASN A 43 -3.69 -0.50 3.74
CA ASN A 43 -2.77 0.19 2.84
C ASN A 43 -3.20 -0.07 1.40
N VAL A 44 -3.24 0.99 0.60
CA VAL A 44 -3.58 0.91 -0.84
C VAL A 44 -2.43 1.51 -1.62
N LEU A 45 -1.89 0.77 -2.58
CA LEU A 45 -0.82 1.24 -3.45
C LEU A 45 -1.40 1.72 -4.78
N ILE A 46 -1.02 2.94 -5.17
CA ILE A 46 -1.28 3.49 -6.49
C ILE A 46 0.06 3.56 -7.21
N CYS A 47 0.21 2.85 -8.31
CA CYS A 47 1.50 2.75 -8.99
C CYS A 47 1.33 2.73 -10.51
N THR A 48 2.43 2.86 -11.23
CA THR A 48 2.40 2.87 -12.69
C THR A 48 2.10 1.49 -13.26
N ASN A 49 2.86 0.48 -12.85
CA ASN A 49 2.89 -0.84 -13.51
C ASN A 49 2.56 -2.03 -12.61
N GLY A 50 2.14 -1.78 -11.39
CA GLY A 50 1.77 -2.83 -10.46
C GLY A 50 2.82 -3.14 -9.41
N LEU A 51 2.52 -4.11 -8.56
CA LEU A 51 3.35 -4.51 -7.43
C LEU A 51 4.03 -5.84 -7.74
N LYS A 52 5.34 -5.91 -7.52
CA LYS A 52 6.09 -7.15 -7.69
C LYS A 52 5.64 -8.19 -6.67
N LYS A 53 5.42 -9.43 -7.14
CA LYS A 53 5.00 -10.52 -6.29
C LYS A 53 6.19 -11.05 -5.49
N ASN A 54 6.29 -10.67 -4.22
CA ASN A 54 7.27 -11.17 -3.28
C ASN A 54 6.61 -11.43 -1.92
N GLU A 55 7.40 -11.73 -0.90
CA GLU A 55 6.89 -12.03 0.44
C GLU A 55 6.14 -10.88 1.10
N TYR A 56 6.39 -9.63 0.66
CA TYR A 56 5.77 -8.43 1.22
C TYR A 56 4.56 -7.92 0.44
N ARG A 57 4.14 -8.63 -0.59
CA ARG A 57 3.02 -8.18 -1.44
C ARG A 57 1.71 -7.96 -0.67
N TRP A 58 1.55 -8.62 0.45
CA TRP A 58 0.35 -8.53 1.28
C TRP A 58 0.30 -7.30 2.17
N ASP A 59 1.36 -6.47 2.19
CA ASP A 59 1.37 -5.21 2.90
C ASP A 59 0.32 -4.24 2.36
N PHE A 60 -0.08 -4.42 1.11
CA PHE A 60 -1.13 -3.64 0.48
C PHE A 60 -2.38 -4.49 0.29
N ALA A 61 -3.50 -4.00 0.80
CA ALA A 61 -4.79 -4.66 0.65
C ALA A 61 -5.33 -4.55 -0.78
N ALA A 62 -4.94 -3.48 -1.49
CA ALA A 62 -5.32 -3.25 -2.88
C ALA A 62 -4.20 -2.54 -3.62
N VAL A 63 -4.08 -2.80 -4.92
CA VAL A 63 -3.11 -2.18 -5.81
C VAL A 63 -3.88 -1.62 -7.01
N VAL A 64 -3.70 -0.31 -7.25
CA VAL A 64 -4.33 0.39 -8.38
C VAL A 64 -3.24 0.85 -9.33
N THR A 65 -3.32 0.46 -10.59
CA THR A 65 -2.35 0.89 -11.60
C THR A 65 -2.92 2.08 -12.39
N LEU A 66 -2.06 2.74 -13.18
CA LEU A 66 -2.52 3.82 -14.07
C LEU A 66 -3.56 3.31 -15.06
N ASP A 67 -3.40 2.08 -15.56
CA ASP A 67 -4.39 1.49 -16.46
C ASP A 67 -5.76 1.38 -15.78
N ASP A 68 -5.79 1.00 -14.51
CA ASP A 68 -7.04 0.91 -13.75
C ASP A 68 -7.74 2.25 -13.61
N LEU A 69 -6.98 3.35 -13.56
CA LEU A 69 -7.52 4.69 -13.43
C LEU A 69 -8.13 5.20 -14.73
N PHE A 70 -7.66 4.72 -15.88
CA PHE A 70 -8.08 5.18 -17.21
C PHE A 70 -8.99 4.20 -17.95
N THR A 71 -9.15 3.00 -17.44
CA THR A 71 -10.09 2.01 -18.00
C THR A 71 -11.38 2.06 -17.19
N ALA A 72 -12.43 2.45 -17.82
CA ALA A 72 -13.75 2.48 -17.20
C ALA A 72 -14.37 1.08 -17.16
#